data_4cf3eafc0df682d5c84111fb7d06fab4
#
_entry.id   4cf3eafc0df682d5c84111fb7d06fab4
#
_cell.length_a   1.000
_cell.length_b   1.000
_cell.length_c   1.000
_cell.angle_alpha   90.00
_cell.angle_beta   90.00
_cell.angle_gamma   90.00
#
_symmetry.space_group_name_H-M   'P 1'
#
loop_
_entity.id
_entity.type
_entity.pdbx_description
1 polymer ?
#
loop_
_entity_poly.entity_id
_entity_poly.type
_entity_poly.pdbx_seq_one_letter_code
_entity_poly.pdbx_strand_id
1 'polypeptide(L)'
;MFSKIHEECGVFGIYSSGGTDVAGLTYSALFALQHRGQESCGIAVNDDGVISGYKDLGLVGEVFPPERLQKLGGGQLAVGHVRYATTGRKSRENAQPLIINHIKGSMALAHNGNLTNAAELREALELNGAIFHTTSDTEVIAYTITNERLRTPSIEDAVSAAMDRIKGAYSLVIMSPQKLIAVRDPHGFRPLCIGRLGDGWVFASESCALDGIGAQFVRDVRPGEIVIADKGGLRSITTHCGQCPRSLCVFEYIYFARPDSVIDGSCVHTARQRAGAFLALEHPVQADVVIGVPDSGLDAALGYSKQSGIPYGVGFIKNKYIARTFIQPEQSQREKSVNIKLNTISSTIRGKRVVLIDDSIVRGTTCAHIVKLVREAGAAEVHMRVSAPPFLNPCYFGTDVDSRENLIACSHTIPEIAQIIGVDSLGYLSTDSVTKLAECGKGFCTGCFTGKYPVEVPEKKAKLRFERGLSERE
;
A
#
# COMPACT_ATOMS: atom_id res chain seq x y z
N MET A 1 -1.94 20.26 -6.88
CA MET A 1 -1.83 19.04 -6.05
C MET A 1 -0.63 18.27 -6.58
N PHE A 2 0.46 18.16 -5.83
CA PHE A 2 1.63 17.37 -6.27
C PHE A 2 1.24 15.90 -6.09
N SER A 3 0.92 15.22 -7.17
CA SER A 3 0.54 13.82 -7.12
C SER A 3 1.76 12.94 -7.35
N LYS A 4 2.46 12.60 -6.27
CA LYS A 4 3.12 11.29 -6.22
C LYS A 4 2.04 10.22 -6.18
N ILE A 5 2.38 8.99 -6.58
CA ILE A 5 1.56 7.82 -6.31
C ILE A 5 1.30 7.82 -4.81
N HIS A 6 0.03 7.67 -4.45
CA HIS A 6 -0.36 7.63 -3.06
C HIS A 6 -0.30 6.19 -2.55
N GLU A 7 -0.09 6.09 -1.26
CA GLU A 7 0.16 4.89 -0.51
C GLU A 7 -1.06 3.96 -0.50
N GLU A 8 -0.83 2.73 -0.11
CA GLU A 8 -1.85 1.69 0.00
C GLU A 8 -2.15 1.40 1.46
N CYS A 9 -3.31 0.75 1.71
CA CYS A 9 -3.73 0.37 3.05
C CYS A 9 -2.75 -0.57 3.75
N GLY A 10 -2.78 -0.59 5.09
CA GLY A 10 -2.10 -1.56 5.93
C GLY A 10 -3.09 -2.26 6.86
N VAL A 11 -3.01 -3.58 6.94
CA VAL A 11 -3.80 -4.41 7.83
C VAL A 11 -2.93 -5.02 8.92
N PHE A 12 -3.51 -5.19 10.09
CA PHE A 12 -2.90 -5.87 11.23
C PHE A 12 -3.95 -6.66 12.01
N GLY A 13 -3.55 -7.79 12.58
CA GLY A 13 -4.37 -8.55 13.52
C GLY A 13 -3.53 -9.32 14.51
N ILE A 14 -4.03 -9.48 15.72
CA ILE A 14 -3.42 -10.26 16.79
C ILE A 14 -4.42 -11.17 17.46
N TYR A 15 -4.01 -12.41 17.71
CA TYR A 15 -4.63 -13.39 18.57
C TYR A 15 -3.70 -13.69 19.74
N SER A 16 -4.17 -13.52 20.98
CA SER A 16 -3.43 -13.82 22.20
C SER A 16 -4.23 -14.75 23.10
N SER A 17 -3.56 -15.68 23.77
CA SER A 17 -4.21 -16.60 24.71
C SER A 17 -4.61 -15.92 26.05
N GLY A 18 -4.25 -14.65 26.28
CA GLY A 18 -4.62 -13.85 27.44
C GLY A 18 -3.46 -13.05 28.04
N GLY A 19 -3.80 -12.02 28.81
CA GLY A 19 -2.83 -11.20 29.55
C GLY A 19 -2.01 -10.21 28.72
N THR A 20 -2.29 -10.08 27.43
CA THR A 20 -1.57 -9.21 26.50
C THR A 20 -2.41 -7.97 26.18
N ASP A 21 -1.79 -6.80 26.16
CA ASP A 21 -2.44 -5.57 25.70
C ASP A 21 -2.55 -5.58 24.16
N VAL A 22 -3.60 -6.26 23.66
CA VAL A 22 -3.81 -6.40 22.21
C VAL A 22 -4.13 -5.05 21.53
N ALA A 23 -4.76 -4.11 22.24
CA ALA A 23 -5.07 -2.78 21.74
C ALA A 23 -3.78 -1.95 21.56
N GLY A 24 -2.91 -1.90 22.57
CA GLY A 24 -1.64 -1.19 22.54
C GLY A 24 -0.65 -1.78 21.53
N LEU A 25 -0.61 -3.11 21.40
CA LEU A 25 0.19 -3.77 20.36
C LEU A 25 -0.34 -3.46 18.95
N THR A 26 -1.66 -3.46 18.76
CA THR A 26 -2.27 -3.08 17.48
C THR A 26 -1.97 -1.61 17.15
N TYR A 27 -2.08 -0.70 18.12
CA TYR A 27 -1.66 0.69 17.93
C TYR A 27 -0.20 0.81 17.47
N SER A 28 0.72 0.11 18.13
CA SER A 28 2.16 0.14 17.80
C SER A 28 2.43 -0.41 16.40
N ALA A 29 1.78 -1.51 16.04
CA ALA A 29 1.88 -2.12 14.71
C ALA A 29 1.31 -1.20 13.61
N LEU A 30 0.16 -0.54 13.85
CA LEU A 30 -0.40 0.43 12.91
C LEU A 30 0.48 1.66 12.76
N PHE A 31 1.16 2.08 13.85
CA PHE A 31 2.13 3.17 13.78
C PHE A 31 3.33 2.78 12.90
N ALA A 32 3.81 1.54 12.96
CA ALA A 32 4.82 1.01 12.07
C ALA A 32 4.36 0.92 10.61
N LEU A 33 3.04 0.71 10.37
CA LEU A 33 2.41 0.68 9.04
C LEU A 33 1.88 2.05 8.57
N GLN A 34 2.09 3.14 9.32
CA GLN A 34 1.53 4.46 9.00
C GLN A 34 1.95 5.01 7.62
N HIS A 35 3.10 4.56 7.11
CA HIS A 35 3.56 4.91 5.75
C HIS A 35 2.61 4.40 4.67
N ARG A 36 1.84 3.33 4.91
CA ARG A 36 0.86 2.75 3.97
C ARG A 36 -0.47 3.52 3.95
N GLY A 37 -0.88 4.14 5.05
CA GLY A 37 -2.15 4.86 5.11
C GLY A 37 -2.12 6.03 6.09
N GLN A 38 -2.43 7.23 5.62
CA GLN A 38 -2.37 8.47 6.41
C GLN A 38 -3.71 9.23 6.42
N GLU A 39 -4.77 8.65 5.88
CA GLU A 39 -6.05 9.31 5.76
C GLU A 39 -7.00 8.98 6.90
N SER A 40 -7.07 7.72 7.28
CA SER A 40 -7.87 7.24 8.39
C SER A 40 -7.26 5.98 8.98
N CYS A 41 -7.62 5.69 10.22
CA CYS A 41 -7.24 4.45 10.89
C CYS A 41 -8.33 3.99 11.85
N GLY A 42 -8.23 2.73 12.27
CA GLY A 42 -9.15 2.15 13.22
C GLY A 42 -8.61 0.90 13.89
N ILE A 43 -9.12 0.61 15.07
CA ILE A 43 -8.83 -0.58 15.85
C ILE A 43 -10.16 -1.16 16.36
N ALA A 44 -10.33 -2.47 16.19
CA ALA A 44 -11.40 -3.26 16.81
C ALA A 44 -10.78 -4.29 17.74
N VAL A 45 -11.34 -4.44 18.93
CA VAL A 45 -10.93 -5.38 19.97
C VAL A 45 -12.08 -6.32 20.29
N ASN A 46 -11.77 -7.56 20.51
CA ASN A 46 -12.71 -8.57 20.97
C ASN A 46 -12.34 -8.98 22.41
N ASP A 47 -13.26 -8.71 23.32
CA ASP A 47 -13.19 -9.12 24.71
C ASP A 47 -14.35 -10.10 24.98
N ASP A 48 -14.02 -11.34 25.28
CA ASP A 48 -14.96 -12.43 25.54
C ASP A 48 -16.14 -12.56 24.53
N GLY A 49 -15.82 -12.39 23.25
CA GLY A 49 -16.78 -12.49 22.14
C GLY A 49 -17.52 -11.19 21.82
N VAL A 50 -17.35 -10.13 22.61
CA VAL A 50 -17.91 -8.80 22.34
C VAL A 50 -16.88 -7.98 21.54
N ILE A 51 -17.26 -7.60 20.32
CA ILE A 51 -16.40 -6.78 19.47
C ILE A 51 -16.77 -5.32 19.63
N SER A 52 -15.82 -4.52 20.10
CA SER A 52 -15.89 -3.05 20.15
C SER A 52 -14.77 -2.44 19.31
N GLY A 53 -14.97 -1.20 18.88
CA GLY A 53 -13.91 -0.55 18.09
C GLY A 53 -14.11 0.96 17.95
N TYR A 54 -13.04 1.60 17.52
CA TYR A 54 -13.05 3.00 17.16
C TYR A 54 -12.27 3.20 15.85
N LYS A 55 -12.76 4.12 15.01
CA LYS A 55 -12.12 4.51 13.75
C LYS A 55 -12.44 5.95 13.43
N ASP A 56 -11.49 6.67 12.83
CA ASP A 56 -11.69 8.06 12.43
C ASP A 56 -10.71 8.48 11.33
N LEU A 57 -10.91 9.67 10.79
CA LEU A 57 -9.96 10.33 9.91
C LEU A 57 -8.77 10.86 10.72
N GLY A 58 -7.56 10.73 10.18
CA GLY A 58 -6.32 11.18 10.80
C GLY A 58 -5.27 10.09 10.95
N LEU A 59 -4.12 10.47 11.49
CA LEU A 59 -3.01 9.58 11.78
C LEU A 59 -3.29 8.76 13.05
N VAL A 60 -2.62 7.62 13.18
CA VAL A 60 -2.80 6.70 14.33
C VAL A 60 -2.63 7.42 15.67
N GLY A 61 -1.60 8.26 15.82
CA GLY A 61 -1.37 9.02 17.05
C GLY A 61 -2.42 10.11 17.34
N GLU A 62 -3.10 10.62 16.30
CA GLU A 62 -4.17 11.62 16.42
C GLU A 62 -5.50 10.96 16.79
N VAL A 63 -5.79 9.84 16.16
CA VAL A 63 -7.05 9.09 16.32
C VAL A 63 -7.08 8.34 17.65
N PHE A 64 -5.94 7.85 18.14
CA PHE A 64 -5.82 7.04 19.35
C PHE A 64 -4.95 7.69 20.44
N PRO A 65 -5.41 8.80 21.09
CA PRO A 65 -4.77 9.28 22.31
C PRO A 65 -4.90 8.22 23.42
N PRO A 66 -4.05 8.27 24.48
CA PRO A 66 -3.99 7.24 25.52
C PRO A 66 -5.35 6.89 26.14
N GLU A 67 -6.20 7.89 26.40
CA GLU A 67 -7.52 7.68 27.02
C GLU A 67 -8.48 6.90 26.11
N ARG A 68 -8.35 7.07 24.80
CA ARG A 68 -9.16 6.34 23.82
C ARG A 68 -8.69 4.91 23.68
N LEU A 69 -7.37 4.71 23.68
CA LEU A 69 -6.78 3.39 23.61
C LEU A 69 -7.16 2.54 24.83
N GLN A 70 -7.14 3.15 26.04
CA GLN A 70 -7.59 2.51 27.27
C GLN A 70 -9.07 2.12 27.24
N LYS A 71 -9.94 2.92 26.59
CA LYS A 71 -11.37 2.61 26.44
C LYS A 71 -11.67 1.43 25.54
N LEU A 72 -10.77 1.04 24.66
CA LEU A 72 -10.90 -0.18 23.89
C LEU A 72 -10.77 -1.44 24.75
N GLY A 73 -10.20 -1.29 25.94
CA GLY A 73 -10.09 -2.33 26.94
C GLY A 73 -9.05 -3.40 26.62
N GLY A 74 -9.01 -4.39 27.50
CA GLY A 74 -8.31 -5.65 27.28
C GLY A 74 -9.14 -6.58 26.40
N GLY A 75 -8.49 -7.59 25.83
CA GLY A 75 -9.16 -8.60 25.02
C GLY A 75 -8.16 -9.64 24.57
N GLN A 76 -8.64 -10.61 23.82
CA GLN A 76 -7.79 -11.68 23.27
C GLN A 76 -7.47 -11.49 21.79
N LEU A 77 -8.32 -10.76 21.07
CA LEU A 77 -8.13 -10.51 19.66
C LEU A 77 -8.26 -9.02 19.36
N ALA A 78 -7.46 -8.54 18.40
CA ALA A 78 -7.65 -7.22 17.83
C ALA A 78 -7.36 -7.22 16.34
N VAL A 79 -8.03 -6.31 15.62
CA VAL A 79 -7.79 -6.02 14.20
C VAL A 79 -7.61 -4.53 14.04
N GLY A 80 -6.59 -4.14 13.30
CA GLY A 80 -6.26 -2.76 13.01
C GLY A 80 -6.10 -2.49 11.52
N HIS A 81 -6.33 -1.23 11.14
CA HIS A 81 -6.22 -0.78 9.76
C HIS A 81 -5.71 0.66 9.69
N VAL A 82 -4.83 0.92 8.73
CA VAL A 82 -4.48 2.27 8.24
C VAL A 82 -4.90 2.38 6.79
N ARG A 83 -5.61 3.45 6.44
CA ARG A 83 -6.25 3.60 5.13
C ARG A 83 -5.65 4.74 4.33
N TYR A 84 -5.46 4.48 3.04
CA TYR A 84 -5.46 5.49 2.00
C TYR A 84 -6.61 5.18 1.01
N ALA A 85 -7.42 6.19 0.66
CA ALA A 85 -8.61 5.97 -0.18
C ALA A 85 -8.21 5.81 -1.65
N THR A 86 -8.21 4.57 -2.13
CA THR A 86 -8.10 4.21 -3.55
C THR A 86 -9.48 4.05 -4.18
N THR A 87 -10.46 3.63 -3.40
CA THR A 87 -11.87 3.49 -3.76
C THR A 87 -12.75 3.99 -2.62
N GLY A 88 -13.85 4.67 -2.94
CA GLY A 88 -14.76 5.26 -1.98
C GLY A 88 -14.32 6.67 -1.50
N ARG A 89 -15.29 7.40 -0.94
CA ARG A 89 -15.04 8.77 -0.44
C ARG A 89 -14.11 8.77 0.76
N LYS A 90 -13.38 9.88 0.91
CA LYS A 90 -12.68 10.21 2.15
C LYS A 90 -13.69 10.56 3.21
N SER A 91 -14.11 9.55 3.98
CA SER A 91 -15.11 9.69 5.02
C SER A 91 -14.87 8.69 6.15
N ARG A 92 -15.38 8.99 7.34
CA ARG A 92 -15.26 8.12 8.51
C ARG A 92 -15.97 6.79 8.32
N GLU A 93 -17.06 6.75 7.56
CA GLU A 93 -17.82 5.53 7.25
C GLU A 93 -16.94 4.51 6.53
N ASN A 94 -16.12 4.99 5.60
CA ASN A 94 -15.19 4.15 4.82
C ASN A 94 -13.92 3.77 5.57
N ALA A 95 -13.64 4.35 6.75
CA ALA A 95 -12.55 3.90 7.59
C ALA A 95 -12.78 2.45 8.06
N GLN A 96 -11.71 1.72 8.27
CA GLN A 96 -11.74 0.32 8.67
C GLN A 96 -11.05 0.14 10.05
N PRO A 97 -11.31 -0.96 10.78
CA PRO A 97 -12.11 -2.14 10.42
C PRO A 97 -13.61 -1.87 10.30
N LEU A 98 -14.29 -2.65 9.45
CA LEU A 98 -15.75 -2.73 9.46
C LEU A 98 -16.19 -3.72 10.54
N ILE A 99 -17.03 -3.28 11.47
CA ILE A 99 -17.65 -4.14 12.47
C ILE A 99 -19.07 -4.43 12.02
N ILE A 100 -19.43 -5.69 11.95
CA ILE A 100 -20.70 -6.19 11.42
C ILE A 100 -21.30 -7.17 12.40
N ASN A 101 -22.58 -6.99 12.69
CA ASN A 101 -23.38 -7.92 13.47
C ASN A 101 -24.39 -8.64 12.58
N HIS A 102 -24.40 -9.95 12.63
CA HIS A 102 -25.34 -10.77 11.89
C HIS A 102 -25.81 -11.96 12.72
N ILE A 103 -26.81 -12.69 12.24
CA ILE A 103 -27.46 -13.75 13.03
C ILE A 103 -26.50 -14.88 13.51
N LYS A 104 -25.35 -15.06 12.89
CA LYS A 104 -24.33 -16.05 13.29
C LYS A 104 -23.24 -15.48 14.19
N GLY A 105 -23.35 -14.23 14.61
CA GLY A 105 -22.38 -13.55 15.49
C GLY A 105 -21.83 -12.25 14.90
N SER A 106 -20.86 -11.68 15.59
CA SER A 106 -20.19 -10.46 15.17
C SER A 106 -18.90 -10.76 14.40
N MET A 107 -18.52 -9.83 13.52
CA MET A 107 -17.27 -9.92 12.74
C MET A 107 -16.66 -8.52 12.61
N ALA A 108 -15.33 -8.41 12.69
CA ALA A 108 -14.59 -7.23 12.27
C ALA A 108 -13.68 -7.60 11.09
N LEU A 109 -13.64 -6.74 10.06
CA LEU A 109 -12.92 -6.98 8.81
C LEU A 109 -12.04 -5.79 8.45
N ALA A 110 -10.77 -6.04 8.18
CA ALA A 110 -9.80 -5.12 7.58
C ALA A 110 -9.34 -5.65 6.22
N HIS A 111 -9.25 -4.78 5.22
CA HIS A 111 -8.94 -5.09 3.83
C HIS A 111 -7.88 -4.16 3.26
N ASN A 112 -6.85 -4.73 2.64
CA ASN A 112 -5.89 -4.07 1.78
C ASN A 112 -5.99 -4.62 0.36
N GLY A 113 -6.36 -3.77 -0.58
CA GLY A 113 -6.53 -4.12 -1.99
C GLY A 113 -7.70 -3.41 -2.65
N ASN A 114 -8.17 -3.97 -3.76
CA ASN A 114 -9.35 -3.48 -4.48
C ASN A 114 -9.94 -4.59 -5.34
N LEU A 115 -11.26 -4.79 -5.26
CA LEU A 115 -11.97 -5.75 -6.08
C LEU A 115 -12.25 -5.19 -7.48
N THR A 116 -12.05 -5.99 -8.51
CA THR A 116 -12.39 -5.62 -9.89
C THR A 116 -13.88 -5.80 -10.19
N ASN A 117 -14.57 -6.70 -9.48
CA ASN A 117 -16.00 -6.98 -9.63
C ASN A 117 -16.87 -6.42 -8.50
N ALA A 118 -16.38 -5.45 -7.73
CA ALA A 118 -17.13 -4.89 -6.59
C ALA A 118 -18.49 -4.29 -7.00
N ALA A 119 -18.55 -3.62 -8.16
CA ALA A 119 -19.79 -2.99 -8.64
C ALA A 119 -20.86 -4.03 -8.97
N GLU A 120 -20.50 -5.11 -9.66
CA GLU A 120 -21.42 -6.20 -10.03
C GLU A 120 -21.96 -6.93 -8.79
N LEU A 121 -21.05 -7.24 -7.84
CA LEU A 121 -21.43 -7.90 -6.59
C LEU A 121 -22.34 -7.01 -5.75
N ARG A 122 -22.04 -5.71 -5.69
CA ARG A 122 -22.84 -4.74 -4.96
C ARG A 122 -24.24 -4.65 -5.54
N GLU A 123 -24.38 -4.51 -6.87
CA GLU A 123 -25.67 -4.45 -7.54
C GLU A 123 -26.51 -5.71 -7.26
N ALA A 124 -25.89 -6.89 -7.38
CA ALA A 124 -26.57 -8.16 -7.08
C ALA A 124 -27.03 -8.25 -5.61
N LEU A 125 -26.22 -7.71 -4.66
CA LEU A 125 -26.59 -7.67 -3.24
C LEU A 125 -27.73 -6.67 -2.98
N GLU A 126 -27.68 -5.46 -3.57
CA GLU A 126 -28.71 -4.43 -3.42
C GLU A 126 -30.06 -4.90 -3.98
N LEU A 127 -30.06 -5.59 -5.12
CA LEU A 127 -31.27 -6.20 -5.70
C LEU A 127 -31.87 -7.29 -4.80
N ASN A 128 -31.06 -7.90 -3.95
CA ASN A 128 -31.51 -8.87 -2.92
C ASN A 128 -31.79 -8.21 -1.55
N GLY A 129 -31.89 -6.87 -1.49
CA GLY A 129 -32.28 -6.13 -0.29
C GLY A 129 -31.12 -5.74 0.65
N ALA A 130 -29.87 -5.90 0.26
CA ALA A 130 -28.75 -5.43 1.06
C ALA A 130 -28.72 -3.90 1.13
N ILE A 131 -28.50 -3.35 2.33
CA ILE A 131 -28.41 -1.92 2.59
C ILE A 131 -26.95 -1.59 2.92
N PHE A 132 -26.29 -0.83 2.07
CA PHE A 132 -24.91 -0.43 2.25
C PHE A 132 -24.78 0.91 2.97
N HIS A 133 -23.86 0.97 3.91
CA HIS A 133 -23.54 2.18 4.69
C HIS A 133 -22.27 2.89 4.19
N THR A 134 -21.44 2.19 3.41
CA THR A 134 -20.17 2.70 2.88
C THR A 134 -20.14 2.64 1.35
N THR A 135 -19.19 3.33 0.76
CA THR A 135 -18.88 3.21 -0.66
C THR A 135 -17.65 2.30 -0.92
N SER A 136 -17.15 1.64 0.14
CA SER A 136 -15.99 0.75 0.06
C SER A 136 -16.38 -0.64 -0.45
N ASP A 137 -15.51 -1.24 -1.24
CA ASP A 137 -15.59 -2.65 -1.65
C ASP A 137 -15.43 -3.62 -0.47
N THR A 138 -14.82 -3.18 0.64
CA THR A 138 -14.72 -3.93 1.89
C THR A 138 -16.09 -4.34 2.43
N GLU A 139 -17.12 -3.48 2.28
CA GLU A 139 -18.48 -3.84 2.70
C GLU A 139 -19.11 -4.89 1.77
N VAL A 140 -18.76 -4.87 0.48
CA VAL A 140 -19.15 -5.92 -0.48
C VAL A 140 -18.56 -7.27 -0.08
N ILE A 141 -17.26 -7.29 0.30
CA ILE A 141 -16.60 -8.49 0.82
C ILE A 141 -17.34 -9.01 2.07
N ALA A 142 -17.67 -8.12 2.99
CA ALA A 142 -18.34 -8.46 4.24
C ALA A 142 -19.74 -9.07 3.99
N TYR A 143 -20.55 -8.47 3.12
CA TYR A 143 -21.84 -9.05 2.71
C TYR A 143 -21.68 -10.39 2.01
N THR A 144 -20.68 -10.56 1.15
CA THR A 144 -20.43 -11.83 0.48
C THR A 144 -20.10 -12.93 1.50
N ILE A 145 -19.19 -12.65 2.46
CA ILE A 145 -18.86 -13.60 3.52
C ILE A 145 -20.08 -13.93 4.40
N THR A 146 -20.88 -12.92 4.79
CA THR A 146 -22.05 -13.16 5.65
C THR A 146 -23.13 -13.97 4.95
N ASN A 147 -23.34 -13.77 3.65
CA ASN A 147 -24.27 -14.57 2.86
C ASN A 147 -23.83 -16.03 2.76
N GLU A 148 -22.55 -16.27 2.50
CA GLU A 148 -22.01 -17.64 2.49
C GLU A 148 -22.05 -18.26 3.91
N ARG A 149 -21.90 -17.46 4.98
CA ARG A 149 -21.98 -17.94 6.37
C ARG A 149 -23.36 -18.48 6.76
N LEU A 150 -24.41 -18.08 6.09
CA LEU A 150 -25.75 -18.65 6.28
C LEU A 150 -25.85 -20.09 5.77
N ARG A 151 -25.00 -20.47 4.83
CA ARG A 151 -25.02 -21.77 4.14
C ARG A 151 -23.89 -22.70 4.53
N THR A 152 -22.90 -22.21 5.26
CA THR A 152 -21.69 -22.95 5.64
C THR A 152 -21.63 -23.19 7.16
N PRO A 153 -20.98 -24.28 7.61
CA PRO A 153 -20.90 -24.64 9.03
C PRO A 153 -19.98 -23.69 9.82
N SER A 154 -18.93 -23.16 9.22
CA SER A 154 -17.95 -22.30 9.90
C SER A 154 -17.70 -20.98 9.14
N ILE A 155 -17.05 -20.01 9.81
CA ILE A 155 -16.69 -18.74 9.17
C ILE A 155 -15.57 -18.95 8.15
N GLU A 156 -14.63 -19.83 8.40
CA GLU A 156 -13.56 -20.16 7.46
C GLU A 156 -14.07 -20.80 6.17
N ASP A 157 -15.12 -21.63 6.25
CA ASP A 157 -15.79 -22.19 5.07
C ASP A 157 -16.54 -21.11 4.30
N ALA A 158 -17.15 -20.16 5.01
CA ALA A 158 -17.80 -19.00 4.39
C ALA A 158 -16.79 -18.10 3.66
N VAL A 159 -15.63 -17.88 4.27
CA VAL A 159 -14.53 -17.12 3.65
C VAL A 159 -14.02 -17.85 2.41
N SER A 160 -13.83 -19.18 2.48
CA SER A 160 -13.43 -20.00 1.33
C SER A 160 -14.44 -19.88 0.18
N ALA A 161 -15.73 -20.00 0.46
CA ALA A 161 -16.79 -19.85 -0.54
C ALA A 161 -16.88 -18.40 -1.10
N ALA A 162 -16.61 -17.40 -0.28
CA ALA A 162 -16.57 -16.01 -0.73
C ALA A 162 -15.39 -15.76 -1.69
N MET A 163 -14.24 -16.42 -1.51
CA MET A 163 -13.09 -16.32 -2.41
C MET A 163 -13.40 -16.79 -3.84
N ASP A 164 -14.34 -17.68 -4.04
CA ASP A 164 -14.80 -18.12 -5.37
C ASP A 164 -15.61 -17.03 -6.10
N ARG A 165 -16.11 -16.03 -5.37
CA ARG A 165 -16.99 -14.98 -5.90
C ARG A 165 -16.30 -13.64 -6.08
N ILE A 166 -15.40 -13.27 -5.15
CA ILE A 166 -14.68 -11.98 -5.21
C ILE A 166 -13.48 -12.09 -6.15
N LYS A 167 -13.31 -11.08 -7.02
CA LYS A 167 -12.20 -11.00 -7.97
C LYS A 167 -11.40 -9.72 -7.72
N GLY A 168 -10.08 -9.79 -7.85
CA GLY A 168 -9.18 -8.65 -7.68
C GLY A 168 -8.13 -8.88 -6.61
N ALA A 169 -7.60 -7.78 -6.06
CA ALA A 169 -6.59 -7.82 -5.03
C ALA A 169 -7.22 -7.73 -3.63
N TYR A 170 -6.88 -8.64 -2.75
CA TYR A 170 -7.28 -8.57 -1.34
C TYR A 170 -6.32 -9.30 -0.40
N SER A 171 -5.85 -8.57 0.61
CA SER A 171 -5.32 -9.14 1.84
C SER A 171 -6.26 -8.76 2.97
N LEU A 172 -6.88 -9.77 3.59
CA LEU A 172 -7.90 -9.58 4.62
C LEU A 172 -7.39 -10.03 5.98
N VAL A 173 -7.77 -9.27 7.02
CA VAL A 173 -7.70 -9.75 8.40
C VAL A 173 -9.11 -9.68 8.98
N ILE A 174 -9.63 -10.83 9.39
CA ILE A 174 -11.00 -11.01 9.86
C ILE A 174 -10.96 -11.51 11.29
N MET A 175 -11.70 -10.86 12.16
CA MET A 175 -11.89 -11.25 13.53
C MET A 175 -13.34 -11.68 13.76
N SER A 176 -13.53 -12.88 14.29
CA SER A 176 -14.79 -13.38 14.82
C SER A 176 -14.71 -13.48 16.35
N PRO A 177 -15.78 -13.85 17.07
CA PRO A 177 -15.70 -13.99 18.52
C PRO A 177 -14.61 -14.93 19.06
N GLN A 178 -14.12 -15.87 18.25
CA GLN A 178 -13.18 -16.89 18.72
C GLN A 178 -11.97 -17.08 17.81
N LYS A 179 -11.93 -16.44 16.62
CA LYS A 179 -10.93 -16.71 15.61
C LYS A 179 -10.41 -15.43 14.98
N LEU A 180 -9.13 -15.43 14.73
CA LEU A 180 -8.49 -14.45 13.85
C LEU A 180 -8.11 -15.16 12.55
N ILE A 181 -8.49 -14.59 11.41
CA ILE A 181 -8.34 -15.20 10.10
C ILE A 181 -7.60 -14.23 9.19
N ALA A 182 -6.53 -14.69 8.56
CA ALA A 182 -5.81 -13.97 7.52
C ALA A 182 -6.05 -14.62 6.17
N VAL A 183 -6.31 -13.83 5.13
CA VAL A 183 -6.61 -14.30 3.78
C VAL A 183 -5.80 -13.52 2.77
N ARG A 184 -5.15 -14.21 1.84
CA ARG A 184 -4.47 -13.57 0.72
C ARG A 184 -5.11 -14.05 -0.59
N ASP A 185 -5.37 -13.14 -1.53
CA ASP A 185 -5.98 -13.48 -2.81
C ASP A 185 -5.17 -14.54 -3.59
N PRO A 186 -5.77 -15.29 -4.54
CA PRO A 186 -5.11 -16.38 -5.25
C PRO A 186 -3.91 -15.96 -6.10
N HIS A 187 -3.81 -14.68 -6.48
CA HIS A 187 -2.66 -14.11 -7.18
C HIS A 187 -1.58 -13.56 -6.22
N GLY A 188 -1.95 -13.27 -4.95
CA GLY A 188 -1.08 -12.68 -3.95
C GLY A 188 -0.66 -11.25 -4.28
N PHE A 189 -1.60 -10.44 -4.78
CA PHE A 189 -1.31 -9.05 -5.19
C PHE A 189 -0.72 -8.21 -4.08
N ARG A 190 -1.24 -8.35 -2.84
CA ARG A 190 -0.77 -7.59 -1.69
C ARG A 190 -0.04 -8.49 -0.71
N PRO A 191 1.00 -7.96 -0.03
CA PRO A 191 1.72 -8.73 0.97
C PRO A 191 0.86 -8.97 2.22
N LEU A 192 1.10 -10.10 2.86
CA LEU A 192 0.54 -10.46 4.15
C LEU A 192 1.47 -11.49 4.81
N CYS A 193 1.90 -11.25 6.03
CA CYS A 193 2.82 -12.11 6.76
C CYS A 193 2.26 -12.57 8.11
N ILE A 194 2.88 -13.63 8.64
CA ILE A 194 2.56 -14.26 9.91
C ILE A 194 3.72 -14.06 10.86
N GLY A 195 3.43 -13.61 12.06
CA GLY A 195 4.34 -13.53 13.18
C GLY A 195 3.87 -14.30 14.40
N ARG A 196 4.79 -14.58 15.31
CA ARG A 196 4.54 -15.16 16.62
C ARG A 196 4.95 -14.18 17.71
N LEU A 197 4.09 -13.94 18.67
CA LEU A 197 4.35 -13.11 19.82
C LEU A 197 3.97 -13.87 21.11
N GLY A 198 4.99 -14.38 21.85
CA GLY A 198 4.74 -15.30 22.94
C GLY A 198 3.96 -16.54 22.50
N ASP A 199 2.80 -16.78 23.11
CA ASP A 199 1.89 -17.87 22.72
C ASP A 199 0.87 -17.43 21.66
N GLY A 200 0.88 -16.16 21.28
CA GLY A 200 -0.06 -15.57 20.31
C GLY A 200 0.43 -15.58 18.87
N TRP A 201 -0.49 -15.26 17.95
CA TRP A 201 -0.26 -15.15 16.52
C TRP A 201 -0.61 -13.75 16.02
N VAL A 202 0.17 -13.27 15.08
CA VAL A 202 0.04 -11.93 14.50
C VAL A 202 0.02 -12.02 12.99
N PHE A 203 -0.84 -11.21 12.36
CA PHE A 203 -0.89 -11.04 10.91
C PHE A 203 -0.66 -9.57 10.58
N ALA A 204 0.16 -9.28 9.59
CA ALA A 204 0.46 -7.91 9.17
C ALA A 204 0.71 -7.81 7.67
N SER A 205 0.44 -6.64 7.11
CA SER A 205 0.79 -6.35 5.71
C SER A 205 2.30 -6.42 5.47
N GLU A 206 3.13 -6.03 6.45
CA GLU A 206 4.59 -6.00 6.33
C GLU A 206 5.27 -6.52 7.60
N SER A 207 6.45 -7.11 7.42
CA SER A 207 7.27 -7.62 8.53
C SER A 207 7.75 -6.53 9.49
N CYS A 208 7.93 -5.30 9.03
CA CYS A 208 8.29 -4.17 9.89
C CYS A 208 7.28 -3.88 11.01
N ALA A 209 6.01 -4.28 10.83
CA ALA A 209 5.01 -4.20 11.89
C ALA A 209 5.22 -5.26 12.97
N LEU A 210 5.74 -6.43 12.60
CA LEU A 210 6.12 -7.49 13.54
C LEU A 210 7.32 -7.05 14.37
N ASP A 211 8.34 -6.50 13.71
CA ASP A 211 9.56 -5.99 14.37
C ASP A 211 9.20 -4.88 15.37
N GLY A 212 8.27 -3.98 14.98
CA GLY A 212 7.81 -2.86 15.80
C GLY A 212 7.13 -3.26 17.13
N ILE A 213 6.62 -4.50 17.23
CA ILE A 213 5.99 -5.04 18.43
C ILE A 213 6.78 -6.18 19.07
N GLY A 214 7.97 -6.49 18.55
CA GLY A 214 8.81 -7.58 19.03
C GLY A 214 8.29 -8.98 18.70
N ALA A 215 7.46 -9.12 17.66
CA ALA A 215 6.99 -10.42 17.20
C ALA A 215 8.00 -11.07 16.25
N GLN A 216 8.19 -12.38 16.37
CA GLN A 216 9.05 -13.14 15.48
C GLN A 216 8.34 -13.39 14.14
N PHE A 217 8.98 -13.01 13.02
CA PHE A 217 8.50 -13.38 11.68
C PHE A 217 8.54 -14.90 11.50
N VAL A 218 7.45 -15.47 11.02
CA VAL A 218 7.35 -16.91 10.75
C VAL A 218 7.43 -17.19 9.25
N ARG A 219 6.55 -16.60 8.46
CA ARG A 219 6.50 -16.69 7.01
C ARG A 219 5.47 -15.74 6.42
N ASP A 220 5.51 -15.58 5.12
CA ASP A 220 4.41 -14.94 4.38
C ASP A 220 3.20 -15.89 4.26
N VAL A 221 1.99 -15.30 4.18
CA VAL A 221 0.76 -16.01 3.77
C VAL A 221 0.85 -16.29 2.27
N ARG A 222 0.66 -17.54 1.87
CA ARG A 222 0.75 -17.92 0.45
C ARG A 222 -0.43 -17.34 -0.35
N PRO A 223 -0.24 -17.05 -1.65
CA PRO A 223 -1.35 -16.73 -2.52
C PRO A 223 -2.45 -17.82 -2.47
N GLY A 224 -3.70 -17.40 -2.23
CA GLY A 224 -4.86 -18.28 -2.08
C GLY A 224 -4.99 -18.95 -0.72
N GLU A 225 -4.14 -18.65 0.26
CA GLU A 225 -4.19 -19.25 1.59
C GLU A 225 -5.13 -18.50 2.53
N ILE A 226 -5.89 -19.28 3.31
CA ILE A 226 -6.63 -18.83 4.49
C ILE A 226 -5.92 -19.39 5.72
N VAL A 227 -5.44 -18.51 6.60
CA VAL A 227 -4.76 -18.88 7.85
C VAL A 227 -5.66 -18.56 9.02
N ILE A 228 -5.88 -19.50 9.92
CA ILE A 228 -6.76 -19.37 11.07
C ILE A 228 -5.94 -19.53 12.35
N ALA A 229 -6.03 -18.54 13.23
CA ALA A 229 -5.51 -18.60 14.60
C ALA A 229 -6.70 -18.65 15.58
N ASP A 230 -6.72 -19.66 16.41
CA ASP A 230 -7.71 -19.87 17.46
C ASP A 230 -7.10 -20.63 18.67
N LYS A 231 -7.92 -21.02 19.63
CA LYS A 231 -7.47 -21.80 20.82
C LYS A 231 -6.77 -23.11 20.48
N GLY A 232 -6.99 -23.65 19.29
CA GLY A 232 -6.32 -24.87 18.79
C GLY A 232 -4.96 -24.59 18.15
N GLY A 233 -4.55 -23.31 18.07
CA GLY A 233 -3.31 -22.87 17.44
C GLY A 233 -3.50 -22.35 16.03
N LEU A 234 -2.48 -22.45 15.18
CA LEU A 234 -2.47 -21.97 13.80
C LEU A 234 -2.76 -23.13 12.84
N ARG A 235 -3.70 -22.93 11.91
CA ARG A 235 -3.98 -23.86 10.82
C ARG A 235 -4.27 -23.13 9.52
N SER A 236 -4.16 -23.85 8.40
CA SER A 236 -4.34 -23.26 7.06
C SER A 236 -5.33 -24.07 6.21
N ILE A 237 -6.11 -23.36 5.40
CA ILE A 237 -6.88 -23.89 4.28
C ILE A 237 -6.18 -23.46 2.99
N THR A 238 -5.88 -24.39 2.11
CA THR A 238 -5.05 -24.16 0.93
C THR A 238 -5.76 -24.50 -0.39
N THR A 239 -7.08 -24.64 -0.36
CA THR A 239 -7.90 -25.00 -1.52
C THR A 239 -7.72 -24.06 -2.71
N HIS A 240 -7.47 -22.77 -2.46
CA HIS A 240 -7.25 -21.77 -3.51
C HIS A 240 -5.77 -21.54 -3.86
N CYS A 241 -4.84 -22.23 -3.16
CA CYS A 241 -3.41 -22.09 -3.46
C CYS A 241 -3.06 -22.75 -4.79
N GLY A 242 -2.25 -22.05 -5.61
CA GLY A 242 -1.76 -22.60 -6.89
C GLY A 242 -2.80 -22.63 -8.01
N GLN A 243 -4.01 -22.13 -7.79
CA GLN A 243 -5.04 -22.04 -8.84
C GLN A 243 -4.74 -20.96 -9.87
N CYS A 244 -3.99 -19.93 -9.49
CA CYS A 244 -3.63 -18.79 -10.33
C CYS A 244 -2.13 -18.57 -10.35
N PRO A 245 -1.57 -17.99 -11.42
CA PRO A 245 -0.20 -17.51 -11.41
C PRO A 245 -0.02 -16.41 -10.35
N ARG A 246 1.06 -16.51 -9.58
CA ARG A 246 1.45 -15.45 -8.65
C ARG A 246 1.63 -14.13 -9.41
N SER A 247 1.17 -13.02 -8.84
CA SER A 247 1.17 -11.70 -9.45
C SER A 247 1.30 -10.59 -8.40
N LEU A 248 2.31 -10.69 -7.52
CA LEU A 248 2.59 -9.66 -6.52
C LEU A 248 2.77 -8.29 -7.21
N CYS A 249 2.15 -7.26 -6.68
CA CYS A 249 2.36 -5.90 -7.19
C CYS A 249 3.84 -5.53 -7.06
N VAL A 250 4.51 -5.31 -8.19
CA VAL A 250 5.95 -4.98 -8.18
C VAL A 250 6.21 -3.63 -7.50
N PHE A 251 5.21 -2.77 -7.44
CA PHE A 251 5.30 -1.46 -6.81
C PHE A 251 5.46 -1.51 -5.29
N GLU A 252 5.15 -2.65 -4.67
CA GLU A 252 5.49 -2.91 -3.27
C GLU A 252 7.01 -2.78 -3.04
N TYR A 253 7.84 -3.31 -3.93
CA TYR A 253 9.29 -3.16 -3.85
C TYR A 253 9.79 -1.79 -4.28
N ILE A 254 9.14 -1.16 -5.24
CA ILE A 254 9.58 0.14 -5.77
C ILE A 254 9.31 1.26 -4.76
N TYR A 255 8.09 1.27 -4.18
CA TYR A 255 7.64 2.43 -3.41
C TYR A 255 6.93 2.11 -2.08
N PHE A 256 5.89 1.21 -2.07
CA PHE A 256 4.97 1.14 -0.93
C PHE A 256 5.61 0.62 0.35
N ALA A 257 6.30 -0.51 0.29
CA ALA A 257 6.83 -1.15 1.48
C ALA A 257 8.01 -0.38 2.08
N ARG A 258 8.18 -0.49 3.37
CA ARG A 258 9.37 0.04 4.05
C ARG A 258 10.62 -0.74 3.63
N PRO A 259 11.78 -0.08 3.54
CA PRO A 259 13.04 -0.73 3.14
C PRO A 259 13.45 -1.91 4.02
N ASP A 260 13.12 -1.85 5.31
CA ASP A 260 13.41 -2.89 6.30
C ASP A 260 12.43 -4.08 6.25
N SER A 261 11.38 -4.02 5.44
CA SER A 261 10.43 -5.12 5.28
C SER A 261 10.99 -6.23 4.40
N VAL A 262 10.57 -7.47 4.73
CA VAL A 262 10.75 -8.67 3.90
C VAL A 262 9.39 -9.07 3.37
N ILE A 263 9.27 -9.22 2.05
CA ILE A 263 8.04 -9.63 1.36
C ILE A 263 8.36 -10.83 0.48
N ASP A 264 7.60 -11.91 0.65
CA ASP A 264 7.77 -13.17 -0.12
C ASP A 264 9.25 -13.62 -0.20
N GLY A 265 9.96 -13.49 0.93
CA GLY A 265 11.35 -13.90 1.07
C GLY A 265 12.40 -12.92 0.53
N SER A 266 12.01 -11.74 0.04
CA SER A 266 12.94 -10.74 -0.49
C SER A 266 12.92 -9.45 0.32
N CYS A 267 14.11 -8.95 0.69
CA CYS A 267 14.27 -7.67 1.38
C CYS A 267 14.02 -6.51 0.42
N VAL A 268 13.15 -5.57 0.80
CA VAL A 268 12.79 -4.39 0.00
C VAL A 268 14.00 -3.50 -0.28
N HIS A 269 14.84 -3.25 0.73
CA HIS A 269 16.09 -2.50 0.59
C HIS A 269 17.00 -3.08 -0.50
N THR A 270 17.22 -4.41 -0.48
CA THR A 270 18.04 -5.09 -1.48
C THR A 270 17.42 -5.02 -2.88
N ALA A 271 16.10 -5.17 -2.98
CA ALA A 271 15.40 -5.05 -4.26
C ALA A 271 15.52 -3.64 -4.86
N ARG A 272 15.42 -2.59 -4.06
CA ARG A 272 15.63 -1.20 -4.50
C ARG A 272 17.07 -0.93 -4.92
N GLN A 273 18.07 -1.46 -4.20
CA GLN A 273 19.47 -1.36 -4.66
C GLN A 273 19.68 -2.05 -6.02
N ARG A 274 19.04 -3.21 -6.23
CA ARG A 274 19.08 -3.93 -7.50
C ARG A 274 18.45 -3.11 -8.64
N ALA A 275 17.33 -2.40 -8.37
CA ALA A 275 16.75 -1.46 -9.33
C ALA A 275 17.73 -0.37 -9.74
N GLY A 276 18.45 0.23 -8.80
CA GLY A 276 19.48 1.21 -9.06
C GLY A 276 20.66 0.64 -9.87
N ALA A 277 21.09 -0.58 -9.57
CA ALA A 277 22.15 -1.25 -10.33
C ALA A 277 21.72 -1.50 -11.80
N PHE A 278 20.51 -1.97 -12.05
CA PHE A 278 19.99 -2.13 -13.40
C PHE A 278 19.86 -0.79 -14.12
N LEU A 279 19.41 0.28 -13.46
CA LEU A 279 19.38 1.63 -14.05
C LEU A 279 20.77 2.10 -14.48
N ALA A 280 21.81 1.81 -13.72
CA ALA A 280 23.18 2.17 -14.09
C ALA A 280 23.67 1.41 -15.34
N LEU A 281 23.22 0.17 -15.53
CA LEU A 281 23.53 -0.63 -16.72
C LEU A 281 22.71 -0.19 -17.95
N GLU A 282 21.42 0.11 -17.78
CA GLU A 282 20.52 0.49 -18.87
C GLU A 282 20.73 1.94 -19.33
N HIS A 283 21.06 2.84 -18.39
CA HIS A 283 21.17 4.27 -18.65
C HIS A 283 22.45 4.85 -18.02
N PRO A 284 23.63 4.42 -18.48
CA PRO A 284 24.91 4.97 -17.99
C PRO A 284 25.04 6.45 -18.37
N VAL A 285 25.69 7.21 -17.51
CA VAL A 285 25.99 8.63 -17.74
C VAL A 285 27.27 9.00 -17.01
N GLN A 286 28.00 9.97 -17.55
CA GLN A 286 29.16 10.56 -16.84
C GLN A 286 28.66 11.68 -15.93
N ALA A 287 28.83 11.49 -14.64
CA ALA A 287 28.42 12.44 -13.61
C ALA A 287 29.38 12.43 -12.40
N ASP A 288 29.22 13.39 -11.52
CA ASP A 288 30.12 13.61 -10.42
C ASP A 288 29.53 13.11 -9.08
N VAL A 289 28.21 12.98 -9.00
CA VAL A 289 27.53 12.51 -7.81
C VAL A 289 26.17 11.88 -8.13
N VAL A 290 25.83 10.83 -7.40
CA VAL A 290 24.48 10.22 -7.40
C VAL A 290 23.76 10.67 -6.12
N ILE A 291 22.53 11.19 -6.25
CA ILE A 291 21.66 11.54 -5.14
C ILE A 291 20.30 10.87 -5.30
N GLY A 292 19.64 10.54 -4.20
CA GLY A 292 18.29 9.97 -4.21
C GLY A 292 17.24 10.95 -3.68
N VAL A 293 16.05 10.90 -4.26
CA VAL A 293 14.90 11.62 -3.72
C VAL A 293 14.35 10.86 -2.49
N PRO A 294 14.30 11.48 -1.31
CA PRO A 294 13.79 10.83 -0.11
C PRO A 294 12.28 10.51 -0.17
N ASP A 295 11.79 9.37 0.34
CA ASP A 295 12.58 8.33 1.00
C ASP A 295 12.90 7.16 0.03
N SER A 296 12.06 6.90 -0.95
CA SER A 296 12.06 5.72 -1.85
C SER A 296 13.24 5.67 -2.83
N GLY A 297 13.73 6.82 -3.29
CA GLY A 297 14.86 6.90 -4.20
C GLY A 297 16.24 6.66 -3.56
N LEU A 298 16.35 6.66 -2.22
CA LEU A 298 17.65 6.58 -1.54
C LEU A 298 18.36 5.24 -1.77
N ASP A 299 17.63 4.14 -1.63
CA ASP A 299 18.21 2.79 -1.79
C ASP A 299 18.60 2.51 -3.25
N ALA A 300 17.77 2.96 -4.19
CA ALA A 300 18.08 2.83 -5.62
C ALA A 300 19.28 3.70 -5.99
N ALA A 301 19.43 4.91 -5.42
CA ALA A 301 20.60 5.75 -5.62
C ALA A 301 21.88 5.08 -5.11
N LEU A 302 21.82 4.41 -3.96
CA LEU A 302 22.94 3.64 -3.45
C LEU A 302 23.31 2.48 -4.38
N GLY A 303 22.33 1.78 -4.93
CA GLY A 303 22.54 0.70 -5.91
C GLY A 303 23.13 1.22 -7.21
N TYR A 304 22.63 2.34 -7.74
CA TYR A 304 23.17 3.00 -8.91
C TYR A 304 24.65 3.40 -8.70
N SER A 305 24.96 4.05 -7.58
CA SER A 305 26.30 4.47 -7.21
C SER A 305 27.28 3.29 -7.16
N LYS A 306 26.91 2.22 -6.48
CA LYS A 306 27.72 0.99 -6.40
C LYS A 306 28.03 0.38 -7.76
N GLN A 307 27.05 0.35 -8.68
CA GLN A 307 27.17 -0.25 -9.99
C GLN A 307 27.94 0.64 -10.98
N SER A 308 27.70 1.97 -10.94
CA SER A 308 28.33 2.91 -11.87
C SER A 308 29.71 3.36 -11.44
N GLY A 309 30.07 3.21 -10.14
CA GLY A 309 31.28 3.79 -9.55
C GLY A 309 31.21 5.29 -9.27
N ILE A 310 30.10 5.96 -9.63
CA ILE A 310 29.90 7.38 -9.32
C ILE A 310 29.59 7.54 -7.82
N PRO A 311 30.29 8.47 -7.10
CA PRO A 311 30.09 8.62 -5.65
C PRO A 311 28.63 8.93 -5.27
N TYR A 312 28.13 8.28 -4.21
CA TYR A 312 26.86 8.62 -3.59
C TYR A 312 27.00 9.87 -2.71
N GLY A 313 26.03 10.77 -2.77
CA GLY A 313 25.96 11.95 -1.91
C GLY A 313 24.54 12.17 -1.35
N VAL A 314 24.46 12.78 -0.16
CA VAL A 314 23.20 13.23 0.39
C VAL A 314 22.86 14.58 -0.21
N GLY A 315 21.94 14.59 -1.19
CA GLY A 315 21.55 15.82 -1.90
C GLY A 315 20.35 16.54 -1.28
N PHE A 316 19.57 15.84 -0.44
CA PHE A 316 18.35 16.35 0.17
C PHE A 316 18.27 16.05 1.65
N ILE A 317 17.60 16.94 2.38
CA ILE A 317 17.11 16.70 3.74
C ILE A 317 15.61 16.84 3.76
N LYS A 318 14.92 15.80 4.23
CA LYS A 318 13.48 15.82 4.47
C LYS A 318 13.22 16.26 5.91
N ASN A 319 12.39 17.29 6.08
CA ASN A 319 11.97 17.72 7.41
C ASN A 319 11.01 16.68 8.01
N LYS A 320 11.48 15.91 9.00
CA LYS A 320 10.72 14.84 9.66
C LYS A 320 9.61 15.36 10.59
N TYR A 321 9.66 16.62 10.99
CA TYR A 321 8.71 17.25 11.93
C TYR A 321 7.47 17.80 11.23
N ILE A 322 7.43 17.83 9.90
CA ILE A 322 6.27 18.30 9.14
C ILE A 322 5.48 17.09 8.67
N ALA A 323 4.32 16.87 9.32
CA ALA A 323 3.36 15.87 8.88
C ALA A 323 2.73 16.24 7.52
N ARG A 324 2.19 15.24 6.78
CA ARG A 324 1.47 15.44 5.50
C ARG A 324 0.19 16.26 5.64
N THR A 325 -0.30 16.45 6.84
CA THR A 325 -1.52 17.20 7.20
C THR A 325 -1.43 18.72 6.97
N PHE A 326 -0.29 19.28 6.59
CA PHE A 326 -0.17 20.69 6.21
C PHE A 326 -0.80 20.94 4.83
N ILE A 327 -2.12 20.73 4.72
CA ILE A 327 -2.92 21.07 3.54
C ILE A 327 -3.39 22.51 3.73
N GLN A 328 -2.76 23.44 3.04
CA GLN A 328 -3.24 24.83 2.97
C GLN A 328 -4.05 25.04 1.68
N PRO A 329 -5.13 25.86 1.70
CA PRO A 329 -6.06 26.01 0.59
C PRO A 329 -5.50 26.73 -0.65
N GLU A 330 -4.50 27.59 -0.50
CA GLU A 330 -3.99 28.44 -1.59
C GLU A 330 -2.76 27.87 -2.31
N GLN A 331 -2.69 28.06 -3.63
CA GLN A 331 -1.64 27.51 -4.49
C GLN A 331 -0.25 28.10 -4.19
N SER A 332 -0.15 29.40 -3.85
CA SER A 332 1.09 30.07 -3.44
C SER A 332 1.64 29.56 -2.10
N GLN A 333 0.75 29.14 -1.21
CA GLN A 333 1.12 28.56 0.09
C GLN A 333 1.54 27.10 -0.04
N ARG A 334 1.05 26.38 -1.08
CA ARG A 334 1.44 24.99 -1.37
C ARG A 334 2.88 24.90 -1.89
N GLU A 335 3.33 25.84 -2.71
CA GLU A 335 4.73 25.91 -3.16
C GLU A 335 5.69 26.16 -2.00
N LYS A 336 5.35 27.07 -1.08
CA LYS A 336 6.11 27.29 0.16
C LYS A 336 6.15 26.06 1.07
N SER A 337 5.08 25.29 1.12
CA SER A 337 5.00 24.05 1.93
C SER A 337 5.93 22.94 1.43
N VAL A 338 6.20 22.87 0.13
CA VAL A 338 7.14 21.88 -0.43
C VAL A 338 8.58 22.25 -0.08
N ASN A 339 8.94 23.54 -0.17
CA ASN A 339 10.26 24.03 0.21
C ASN A 339 10.57 23.81 1.71
N ILE A 340 9.55 23.79 2.56
CA ILE A 340 9.72 23.48 3.99
C ILE A 340 9.91 21.97 4.24
N LYS A 341 9.38 21.11 3.34
CA LYS A 341 9.44 19.65 3.50
C LYS A 341 10.73 19.03 2.97
N LEU A 342 11.30 19.58 1.91
CA LEU A 342 12.47 19.03 1.23
C LEU A 342 13.45 20.15 0.89
N ASN A 343 14.62 20.12 1.51
CA ASN A 343 15.69 21.08 1.27
C ASN A 343 16.88 20.42 0.59
N THR A 344 17.51 21.12 -0.34
CA THR A 344 18.75 20.67 -1.01
C THR A 344 19.99 20.97 -0.18
N ILE A 345 21.00 20.12 -0.29
CA ILE A 345 22.34 20.33 0.29
C ILE A 345 23.25 20.87 -0.81
N SER A 346 23.37 22.19 -0.91
CA SER A 346 24.11 22.86 -1.99
C SER A 346 25.60 22.45 -2.06
N SER A 347 26.25 22.13 -0.95
CA SER A 347 27.65 21.66 -0.94
C SER A 347 27.82 20.31 -1.64
N THR A 348 26.78 19.48 -1.69
CA THR A 348 26.79 18.21 -2.43
C THR A 348 26.54 18.41 -3.93
N ILE A 349 25.79 19.46 -4.33
CA ILE A 349 25.20 19.62 -5.65
C ILE A 349 25.95 20.66 -6.51
N ARG A 350 26.39 21.79 -5.91
CA ARG A 350 26.88 22.96 -6.64
C ARG A 350 28.05 22.64 -7.57
N GLY A 351 27.91 23.05 -8.83
CA GLY A 351 28.91 22.89 -9.88
C GLY A 351 29.10 21.46 -10.38
N LYS A 352 28.25 20.50 -9.92
CA LYS A 352 28.37 19.08 -10.28
C LYS A 352 27.33 18.65 -11.30
N ARG A 353 27.68 17.64 -12.11
CA ARG A 353 26.77 16.84 -12.90
C ARG A 353 26.14 15.82 -11.95
N VAL A 354 24.82 15.88 -11.80
CA VAL A 354 24.07 15.11 -10.78
C VAL A 354 23.26 14.00 -11.44
N VAL A 355 23.42 12.76 -10.99
CA VAL A 355 22.43 11.71 -11.23
C VAL A 355 21.39 11.77 -10.11
N LEU A 356 20.16 12.10 -10.47
CA LEU A 356 19.02 12.19 -9.57
C LEU A 356 18.17 10.92 -9.71
N ILE A 357 18.03 10.15 -8.63
CA ILE A 357 17.25 8.91 -8.62
C ILE A 357 15.91 9.14 -7.92
N ASP A 358 14.80 8.80 -8.58
CA ASP A 358 13.46 8.75 -7.96
C ASP A 358 12.76 7.42 -8.27
N ASP A 359 11.65 7.15 -7.58
CA ASP A 359 10.89 5.89 -7.75
C ASP A 359 10.05 5.89 -9.03
N SER A 360 9.37 7.00 -9.35
CA SER A 360 8.37 7.04 -10.42
C SER A 360 8.03 8.46 -10.86
N ILE A 361 7.57 8.60 -12.11
CA ILE A 361 6.97 9.83 -12.64
C ILE A 361 5.56 9.52 -13.11
N VAL A 362 4.54 10.15 -12.51
CA VAL A 362 3.13 9.98 -12.87
C VAL A 362 2.65 11.16 -13.71
N ARG A 363 2.59 12.36 -13.13
CA ARG A 363 2.13 13.60 -13.78
C ARG A 363 3.29 14.57 -14.13
N GLY A 364 4.50 14.30 -13.67
CA GLY A 364 5.69 15.11 -13.90
C GLY A 364 5.84 16.37 -13.02
N THR A 365 4.76 16.91 -12.43
CA THR A 365 4.79 18.16 -11.68
C THR A 365 5.69 18.12 -10.44
N THR A 366 5.64 17.05 -9.66
CA THR A 366 6.52 16.86 -8.49
C THR A 366 7.98 16.73 -8.90
N CYS A 367 8.24 15.96 -9.96
CA CYS A 367 9.59 15.76 -10.47
C CYS A 367 10.19 17.09 -10.99
N ALA A 368 9.41 17.86 -11.78
CA ALA A 368 9.85 19.18 -12.26
C ALA A 368 10.22 20.12 -11.10
N HIS A 369 9.44 20.11 -10.01
CA HIS A 369 9.76 20.91 -8.83
C HIS A 369 11.05 20.45 -8.13
N ILE A 370 11.26 19.14 -7.98
CA ILE A 370 12.50 18.58 -7.39
C ILE A 370 13.70 18.94 -8.25
N VAL A 371 13.60 18.82 -9.58
CA VAL A 371 14.65 19.20 -10.53
C VAL A 371 14.96 20.70 -10.40
N LYS A 372 13.94 21.55 -10.30
CA LYS A 372 14.12 22.99 -10.07
C LYS A 372 14.93 23.27 -8.79
N LEU A 373 14.63 22.59 -7.67
CA LEU A 373 15.41 22.73 -6.44
C LEU A 373 16.88 22.35 -6.61
N VAL A 374 17.17 21.28 -7.38
CA VAL A 374 18.53 20.83 -7.67
C VAL A 374 19.28 21.86 -8.55
N ARG A 375 18.59 22.43 -9.55
CA ARG A 375 19.13 23.51 -10.40
C ARG A 375 19.42 24.78 -9.58
N GLU A 376 18.50 25.18 -8.73
CA GLU A 376 18.66 26.36 -7.84
C GLU A 376 19.81 26.16 -6.82
N ALA A 377 20.10 24.93 -6.41
CA ALA A 377 21.26 24.59 -5.60
C ALA A 377 22.58 24.66 -6.38
N GLY A 378 22.54 24.89 -7.70
CA GLY A 378 23.70 25.15 -8.56
C GLY A 378 24.23 23.91 -9.26
N ALA A 379 23.42 22.88 -9.55
CA ALA A 379 23.85 21.76 -10.39
C ALA A 379 24.24 22.22 -11.80
N ALA A 380 25.34 21.70 -12.33
CA ALA A 380 25.77 21.94 -13.70
C ALA A 380 24.90 21.17 -14.69
N GLU A 381 24.67 19.88 -14.41
CA GLU A 381 23.78 19.01 -15.17
C GLU A 381 22.92 18.18 -14.21
N VAL A 382 21.69 17.79 -14.65
CA VAL A 382 20.77 16.93 -13.89
C VAL A 382 20.32 15.78 -14.79
N HIS A 383 20.73 14.56 -14.46
CA HIS A 383 20.38 13.34 -15.17
C HIS A 383 19.40 12.54 -14.32
N MET A 384 18.12 12.51 -14.70
CA MET A 384 17.08 11.80 -13.98
C MET A 384 17.08 10.31 -14.34
N ARG A 385 17.00 9.46 -13.32
CA ARG A 385 16.83 8.01 -13.44
C ARG A 385 15.68 7.56 -12.56
N VAL A 386 14.75 6.84 -13.14
CA VAL A 386 13.50 6.42 -12.50
C VAL A 386 13.49 4.91 -12.31
N SER A 387 13.37 4.44 -11.07
CA SER A 387 13.47 3.01 -10.74
C SER A 387 12.21 2.20 -11.06
N ALA A 388 11.26 2.78 -11.78
CA ALA A 388 10.10 2.12 -12.38
C ALA A 388 10.05 2.36 -13.89
N PRO A 389 9.34 1.51 -14.65
CA PRO A 389 8.94 1.82 -16.02
C PRO A 389 7.92 2.97 -16.08
N PRO A 390 7.70 3.60 -17.26
CA PRO A 390 6.66 4.61 -17.43
C PRO A 390 5.26 4.04 -17.13
N PHE A 391 4.42 4.79 -16.43
CA PHE A 391 3.01 4.44 -16.25
C PHE A 391 2.23 4.74 -17.53
N LEU A 392 1.62 3.70 -18.11
CA LEU A 392 0.84 3.78 -19.35
C LEU A 392 -0.61 3.40 -19.17
N ASN A 393 -0.97 2.81 -18.02
CA ASN A 393 -2.32 2.29 -17.77
C ASN A 393 -2.72 2.51 -16.31
N PRO A 394 -4.04 2.64 -16.00
CA PRO A 394 -4.54 2.74 -14.65
C PRO A 394 -4.28 1.46 -13.85
N CYS A 395 -4.32 1.55 -12.53
CA CYS A 395 -4.30 0.40 -11.64
C CYS A 395 -5.73 0.06 -11.17
N TYR A 396 -6.07 -1.24 -11.16
CA TYR A 396 -7.36 -1.75 -10.69
C TYR A 396 -7.26 -2.52 -9.37
N PHE A 397 -6.05 -2.65 -8.82
CA PHE A 397 -5.75 -3.51 -7.67
C PHE A 397 -5.38 -2.74 -6.39
N GLY A 398 -5.67 -1.43 -6.36
CA GLY A 398 -5.55 -0.63 -5.15
C GLY A 398 -4.55 0.55 -5.22
N THR A 399 -3.69 0.67 -6.26
CA THR A 399 -2.83 1.85 -6.42
C THR A 399 -3.62 3.04 -6.98
N ASP A 400 -3.35 4.25 -6.46
CA ASP A 400 -4.00 5.50 -6.90
C ASP A 400 -3.45 6.00 -8.26
N VAL A 401 -3.64 5.19 -9.28
CA VAL A 401 -3.42 5.52 -10.69
C VAL A 401 -4.77 5.34 -11.39
N ASP A 402 -5.53 6.43 -11.49
CA ASP A 402 -6.97 6.39 -11.76
C ASP A 402 -7.34 6.45 -13.24
N SER A 403 -6.58 7.22 -14.06
CA SER A 403 -6.90 7.38 -15.49
C SER A 403 -5.66 7.62 -16.34
N ARG A 404 -5.75 7.23 -17.61
CA ARG A 404 -4.66 7.45 -18.59
C ARG A 404 -4.41 8.93 -18.88
N GLU A 405 -5.43 9.76 -18.76
CA GLU A 405 -5.37 11.20 -19.02
C GLU A 405 -4.45 11.93 -18.04
N ASN A 406 -4.29 11.37 -16.84
CA ASN A 406 -3.43 11.92 -15.79
C ASN A 406 -1.97 11.43 -15.88
N LEU A 407 -1.66 10.51 -16.81
CA LEU A 407 -0.33 9.91 -16.96
C LEU A 407 0.48 10.65 -18.02
N ILE A 408 1.57 11.31 -17.63
CA ILE A 408 2.41 12.09 -18.55
C ILE A 408 2.97 11.23 -19.70
N ALA A 409 3.31 9.98 -19.41
CA ALA A 409 3.86 9.06 -20.40
C ALA A 409 2.83 8.53 -21.43
N CYS A 410 1.52 8.81 -21.21
CA CYS A 410 0.48 8.51 -22.21
C CYS A 410 0.36 9.59 -23.29
N SER A 411 0.79 10.82 -23.00
CA SER A 411 0.65 11.98 -23.87
C SER A 411 1.98 12.53 -24.40
N HIS A 412 3.10 12.15 -23.80
CA HIS A 412 4.42 12.66 -24.16
C HIS A 412 5.45 11.54 -24.27
N THR A 413 6.37 11.70 -25.20
CA THR A 413 7.56 10.84 -25.35
C THR A 413 8.57 11.09 -24.23
N ILE A 414 9.51 10.16 -24.01
CA ILE A 414 10.55 10.32 -22.98
C ILE A 414 11.39 11.61 -23.18
N PRO A 415 11.81 11.99 -24.40
CA PRO A 415 12.49 13.26 -24.63
C PRO A 415 11.62 14.51 -24.27
N GLU A 416 10.32 14.48 -24.61
CA GLU A 416 9.42 15.57 -24.24
C GLU A 416 9.22 15.65 -22.72
N ILE A 417 9.09 14.51 -22.04
CA ILE A 417 9.03 14.47 -20.57
C ILE A 417 10.31 15.06 -19.98
N ALA A 418 11.49 14.74 -20.50
CA ALA A 418 12.77 15.30 -20.05
C ALA A 418 12.79 16.83 -20.16
N GLN A 419 12.28 17.38 -21.26
CA GLN A 419 12.15 18.83 -21.45
C GLN A 419 11.16 19.44 -20.46
N ILE A 420 9.98 18.83 -20.25
CA ILE A 420 8.94 19.30 -19.32
C ILE A 420 9.45 19.37 -17.89
N ILE A 421 10.18 18.33 -17.45
CA ILE A 421 10.73 18.30 -16.09
C ILE A 421 12.06 19.05 -15.94
N GLY A 422 12.70 19.50 -17.04
CA GLY A 422 13.88 20.34 -17.05
C GLY A 422 15.20 19.63 -16.77
N VAL A 423 15.33 18.34 -17.21
CA VAL A 423 16.56 17.55 -17.05
C VAL A 423 17.35 17.42 -18.34
N ASP A 424 18.66 17.18 -18.22
CA ASP A 424 19.56 17.00 -19.36
C ASP A 424 19.41 15.60 -19.96
N SER A 425 19.05 14.59 -19.16
CA SER A 425 18.67 13.26 -19.66
C SER A 425 17.70 12.55 -18.70
N LEU A 426 16.83 11.71 -19.27
CA LEU A 426 15.85 10.91 -18.54
C LEU A 426 15.99 9.44 -18.94
N GLY A 427 16.04 8.55 -17.95
CA GLY A 427 16.02 7.10 -18.15
C GLY A 427 15.08 6.42 -17.17
N TYR A 428 14.23 5.52 -17.67
CA TYR A 428 13.33 4.67 -16.90
C TYR A 428 13.85 3.24 -16.86
N LEU A 429 13.68 2.57 -15.72
CA LEU A 429 13.97 1.14 -15.64
C LEU A 429 13.07 0.36 -16.61
N SER A 430 13.62 -0.60 -17.31
CA SER A 430 12.85 -1.44 -18.23
C SER A 430 11.87 -2.36 -17.49
N THR A 431 10.78 -2.74 -18.17
CA THR A 431 9.81 -3.72 -17.61
C THR A 431 10.45 -5.09 -17.39
N ASP A 432 11.44 -5.46 -18.20
CA ASP A 432 12.18 -6.72 -18.02
C ASP A 432 13.01 -6.71 -16.72
N SER A 433 13.72 -5.63 -16.43
CA SER A 433 14.52 -5.49 -15.22
C SER A 433 13.67 -5.33 -13.97
N VAL A 434 12.53 -4.62 -14.04
CA VAL A 434 11.65 -4.46 -12.88
C VAL A 434 11.08 -5.80 -12.38
N THR A 435 10.91 -6.78 -13.26
CA THR A 435 10.47 -8.13 -12.86
C THR A 435 11.55 -8.99 -12.22
N LYS A 436 12.81 -8.50 -12.17
CA LYS A 436 13.97 -9.19 -11.60
C LYS A 436 14.45 -8.59 -10.28
N LEU A 437 13.71 -7.64 -9.71
CA LEU A 437 14.13 -6.91 -8.49
C LEU A 437 14.23 -7.80 -7.26
N ALA A 438 13.30 -8.73 -7.10
CA ALA A 438 13.21 -9.60 -5.96
C ALA A 438 13.75 -11.01 -6.25
N GLU A 439 14.24 -11.68 -5.20
CA GLU A 439 14.79 -13.04 -5.27
C GLU A 439 13.70 -14.11 -5.39
N CYS A 440 12.48 -13.76 -5.04
CA CYS A 440 11.33 -14.64 -5.07
C CYS A 440 10.92 -15.11 -6.49
N GLY A 441 11.68 -14.78 -7.52
CA GLY A 441 11.49 -15.26 -8.90
C GLY A 441 10.42 -14.51 -9.68
N LYS A 442 9.86 -15.18 -10.70
CA LYS A 442 8.83 -14.64 -11.60
C LYS A 442 7.47 -14.55 -10.90
N GLY A 443 6.61 -13.64 -11.35
CA GLY A 443 5.22 -13.54 -10.88
C GLY A 443 4.90 -12.19 -10.26
N PHE A 444 5.11 -11.14 -11.06
CA PHE A 444 4.73 -9.78 -10.69
C PHE A 444 3.59 -9.25 -11.53
N CYS A 445 2.69 -8.49 -10.93
CA CYS A 445 1.77 -7.64 -11.65
C CYS A 445 2.52 -6.39 -12.14
N THR A 446 2.50 -6.18 -13.46
CA THR A 446 3.05 -5.02 -14.15
C THR A 446 2.00 -4.34 -15.02
N GLY A 447 0.72 -4.52 -14.72
CA GLY A 447 -0.40 -4.05 -15.54
C GLY A 447 -0.39 -2.54 -15.79
N CYS A 448 0.00 -1.74 -14.79
CA CYS A 448 0.14 -0.29 -14.91
C CYS A 448 1.20 0.16 -15.94
N PHE A 449 2.20 -0.69 -16.24
CA PHE A 449 3.23 -0.43 -17.24
C PHE A 449 2.88 -1.05 -18.60
N THR A 450 2.27 -2.24 -18.61
CA THR A 450 2.13 -3.06 -19.83
C THR A 450 0.70 -3.14 -20.38
N GLY A 451 -0.31 -2.80 -19.59
CA GLY A 451 -1.74 -3.01 -19.90
C GLY A 451 -2.18 -4.48 -19.79
N LYS A 452 -1.29 -5.40 -19.39
CA LYS A 452 -1.62 -6.82 -19.21
C LYS A 452 -1.92 -7.07 -17.74
N TYR A 453 -3.19 -7.30 -17.42
CA TYR A 453 -3.63 -7.54 -16.06
C TYR A 453 -3.84 -9.04 -15.80
N PRO A 454 -3.49 -9.54 -14.61
CA PRO A 454 -3.68 -10.97 -14.26
C PRO A 454 -5.13 -11.40 -14.10
N VAL A 455 -6.04 -10.44 -13.87
CA VAL A 455 -7.49 -10.63 -13.69
C VAL A 455 -8.21 -9.74 -14.66
N GLU A 456 -9.39 -10.16 -15.11
CA GLU A 456 -10.29 -9.33 -15.90
C GLU A 456 -10.61 -8.02 -15.16
N VAL A 457 -10.48 -6.91 -15.86
CA VAL A 457 -10.68 -5.57 -15.30
C VAL A 457 -11.82 -4.87 -16.03
N PRO A 458 -12.61 -4.04 -15.35
CA PRO A 458 -13.69 -3.29 -15.99
C PRO A 458 -13.11 -2.28 -17.01
N GLU A 459 -13.80 -2.04 -18.11
CA GLU A 459 -13.38 -1.09 -19.17
C GLU A 459 -13.16 0.32 -18.64
N LYS A 460 -13.92 0.74 -17.63
CA LYS A 460 -13.73 2.02 -16.92
C LYS A 460 -13.89 1.79 -15.41
N LYS A 461 -13.06 2.46 -14.61
CA LYS A 461 -13.29 2.58 -13.15
C LYS A 461 -14.61 3.36 -12.97
N ALA A 462 -15.68 2.66 -12.69
CA ALA A 462 -16.97 3.29 -12.41
C ALA A 462 -16.97 3.85 -10.99
N LYS A 463 -17.10 5.17 -10.84
CA LYS A 463 -17.51 5.74 -9.56
C LYS A 463 -18.90 5.24 -9.22
N LEU A 464 -19.13 4.86 -7.97
CA LEU A 464 -20.46 4.47 -7.52
C LEU A 464 -21.44 5.63 -7.74
N ARG A 465 -22.66 5.30 -8.12
CA ARG A 465 -23.71 6.29 -8.44
C ARG A 465 -23.96 7.27 -7.27
N PHE A 466 -23.70 6.86 -6.01
CA PHE A 466 -23.84 7.69 -4.81
C PHE A 466 -22.66 8.65 -4.57
N GLU A 467 -21.56 8.50 -5.32
CA GLU A 467 -20.40 9.40 -5.28
C GLU A 467 -20.50 10.52 -6.32
N ARG A 468 -21.46 10.40 -7.25
CA ARG A 468 -21.71 11.40 -8.28
C ARG A 468 -22.77 12.39 -7.79
N GLY A 469 -22.53 13.70 -7.99
CA GLY A 469 -23.55 14.73 -7.83
C GLY A 469 -24.74 14.48 -8.79
N LEU A 470 -25.89 15.04 -8.48
CA LEU A 470 -27.06 14.90 -9.36
C LEU A 470 -26.79 15.41 -10.78
N SER A 471 -25.98 16.47 -10.92
CA SER A 471 -25.51 17.03 -12.19
C SER A 471 -24.53 16.14 -12.97
N GLU A 472 -23.98 15.09 -12.36
CA GLU A 472 -23.04 14.15 -12.98
C GLU A 472 -23.70 12.79 -13.32
N ARG A 473 -25.03 12.69 -13.15
CA ARG A 473 -25.80 11.43 -13.31
C ARG A 473 -26.49 11.29 -14.67
N GLU A 474 -26.31 12.27 -15.55
CA GLU A 474 -26.80 12.22 -16.94
C GLU A 474 -25.85 11.50 -17.88
#